data_118df3b6cb96c84898213bb0fd406816
#
_entry.id   118df3b6cb96c84898213bb0fd406816
#
_cell.length_a   1.000
_cell.length_b   1.000
_cell.length_c   1.000
_cell.angle_alpha   90.00
_cell.angle_beta   90.00
_cell.angle_gamma   90.00
#
_symmetry.space_group_name_H-M   'P 1'
#
loop_
_entity.id
_entity.type
_entity.pdbx_description
1 polymer ?
#
loop_
_entity_poly.entity_id
_entity_poly.type
_entity_poly.pdbx_seq_one_letter_code
_entity_poly.pdbx_strand_id
1 'polypeptide(L)' 'MTTGRPLDILMDSLNKSVVVRLKGGREFYGELKGYDIHMNLVLDNVDEKKDGESVRKYSSLILRGDNVVYVSPRPDSE' A
#
# COMPACT_ATOMS: atom_id res chain seq x y z
N MET A 1 -12.77 -17.27 6.17
CA MET A 1 -12.68 -16.15 7.11
C MET A 1 -11.25 -15.80 7.42
N THR A 2 -10.90 -14.57 7.28
CA THR A 2 -9.53 -14.21 7.58
C THR A 2 -9.34 -14.09 9.09
N THR A 3 -8.10 -14.26 9.52
CA THR A 3 -7.77 -14.15 10.93
C THR A 3 -7.88 -12.74 11.45
N GLY A 4 -7.76 -11.76 10.56
CA GLY A 4 -7.81 -10.37 10.94
C GLY A 4 -6.51 -9.81 11.50
N ARG A 5 -5.44 -10.59 11.56
CA ARG A 5 -4.16 -10.04 12.02
C ARG A 5 -3.51 -9.25 10.88
N PRO A 6 -3.07 -8.01 11.17
CA PRO A 6 -2.52 -7.16 10.10
C PRO A 6 -1.35 -7.78 9.36
N LEU A 7 -0.43 -8.41 10.06
CA LEU A 7 0.75 -8.98 9.39
C LEU A 7 0.39 -10.15 8.48
N ASP A 8 -0.65 -10.90 8.84
CA ASP A 8 -1.11 -12.00 7.98
C ASP A 8 -1.66 -11.47 6.67
N ILE A 9 -2.41 -10.38 6.75
CA ILE A 9 -2.99 -9.77 5.55
C ILE A 9 -1.89 -9.20 4.68
N LEU A 10 -0.87 -8.58 5.27
CA LEU A 10 0.25 -8.07 4.49
C LEU A 10 1.04 -9.20 3.84
N MET A 11 1.23 -10.30 4.56
CA MET A 11 1.92 -11.44 3.98
C MET A 11 1.19 -11.97 2.76
N ASP A 12 -0.12 -12.05 2.84
CA ASP A 12 -0.92 -12.51 1.71
C ASP A 12 -0.91 -11.54 0.54
N SER A 13 -0.57 -10.29 0.80
CA SER A 13 -0.55 -9.25 -0.23
C SER A 13 0.81 -9.06 -0.88
N LEU A 14 1.84 -9.79 -0.45
CA LEU A 14 3.17 -9.67 -1.05
C LEU A 14 3.10 -9.97 -2.54
N ASN A 15 3.77 -9.15 -3.33
CA ASN A 15 3.83 -9.23 -4.78
C ASN A 15 2.49 -9.00 -5.46
N LYS A 16 1.54 -8.44 -4.75
CA LYS A 16 0.23 -8.10 -5.30
C LYS A 16 0.00 -6.61 -5.24
N SER A 17 -0.94 -6.15 -6.03
CA SER A 17 -1.30 -4.73 -6.06
C SER A 17 -2.07 -4.35 -4.81
N VAL A 18 -1.69 -3.23 -4.21
CA VAL A 18 -2.36 -2.70 -3.02
C VAL A 18 -2.60 -1.21 -3.19
N VAL A 19 -3.51 -0.69 -2.38
CA VAL A 19 -3.74 0.73 -2.23
C VAL A 19 -3.40 1.09 -0.80
N VAL A 20 -2.54 2.10 -0.62
CA VAL A 20 -2.16 2.58 0.70
C VAL A 20 -2.58 4.02 0.83
N ARG A 21 -3.35 4.33 1.87
CA ARG A 21 -3.74 5.72 2.14
C ARG A 21 -2.93 6.25 3.29
N LEU A 22 -2.38 7.44 3.09
CA LEU A 22 -1.61 8.12 4.12
C LEU A 22 -2.41 9.26 4.73
N LYS A 23 -1.96 9.69 5.90
CA LYS A 23 -2.50 10.90 6.52
C LYS A 23 -2.38 12.03 5.52
N GLY A 24 -3.40 12.88 5.46
CA GLY A 24 -3.44 13.97 4.49
C GLY A 24 -4.16 13.64 3.21
N GLY A 25 -4.63 12.41 3.06
CA GLY A 25 -5.52 12.05 1.95
C GLY A 25 -4.86 11.56 0.68
N ARG A 26 -3.54 11.45 0.67
CA ARG A 26 -2.87 10.90 -0.51
C ARG A 26 -2.99 9.38 -0.51
N GLU A 27 -3.08 8.81 -1.71
CA GLU A 27 -3.18 7.37 -1.90
C GLU A 27 -2.06 6.91 -2.82
N PHE A 28 -1.53 5.72 -2.51
CA PHE A 28 -0.43 5.14 -3.27
C PHE A 28 -0.87 3.78 -3.78
N TYR A 29 -0.85 3.62 -5.09
CA TYR A 29 -1.23 2.39 -5.76
C TYR A 29 0.05 1.73 -6.26
N GLY A 30 0.32 0.53 -5.80
CA GLY A 30 1.55 -0.15 -6.22
C GLY A 30 1.54 -1.60 -5.82
N GLU A 31 2.68 -2.25 -6.04
CA GLU A 31 2.87 -3.64 -5.65
C GLU A 31 3.60 -3.71 -4.33
N LEU A 32 3.07 -4.48 -3.38
CA LEU A 32 3.70 -4.62 -2.08
C LEU A 32 4.87 -5.58 -2.20
N LYS A 33 6.07 -5.10 -1.88
CA LYS A 33 7.29 -5.90 -1.97
C LYS A 33 7.88 -6.25 -0.62
N GLY A 34 7.53 -5.51 0.41
CA GLY A 34 8.03 -5.82 1.75
C GLY A 34 7.28 -5.04 2.80
N TYR A 35 7.43 -5.48 4.04
CA TYR A 35 6.83 -4.80 5.18
C TYR A 35 7.54 -5.27 6.45
N ASP A 36 7.31 -4.54 7.54
CA ASP A 36 7.85 -4.97 8.82
C ASP A 36 6.78 -4.83 9.91
N ILE A 37 7.16 -5.12 11.15
CA ILE A 37 6.22 -5.13 12.27
C ILE A 37 5.70 -3.73 12.60
N HIS A 38 6.38 -2.70 12.13
CA HIS A 38 5.94 -1.32 12.34
C HIS A 38 5.04 -0.82 11.22
N MET A 39 4.67 -1.73 10.31
CA MET A 39 3.83 -1.40 9.16
C MET A 39 4.51 -0.46 8.16
N ASN A 40 5.84 -0.39 8.20
CA ASN A 40 6.57 0.26 7.11
C ASN A 40 6.42 -0.61 5.88
N LEU A 41 6.19 0.00 4.72
CA LEU A 41 5.85 -0.73 3.52
C LEU A 41 6.81 -0.36 2.40
N VAL A 42 7.22 -1.37 1.62
CA VAL A 42 7.99 -1.15 0.40
C VAL A 42 7.08 -1.44 -0.78
N LEU A 43 6.93 -0.47 -1.66
CA LEU A 43 6.08 -0.61 -2.85
C LEU A 43 6.92 -0.39 -4.10
N ASP A 44 6.60 -1.14 -5.15
CA ASP A 44 7.17 -0.94 -6.48
C ASP A 44 6.10 -0.50 -7.45
N ASN A 45 6.52 0.17 -8.51
CA ASN A 45 5.62 0.63 -9.58
C ASN A 45 4.46 1.44 -9.01
N VAL A 46 4.81 2.51 -8.33
CA VAL A 46 3.88 3.25 -7.49
C VAL A 46 3.30 4.43 -8.25
N ASP A 47 1.98 4.59 -8.12
CA ASP A 47 1.25 5.74 -8.64
C ASP A 47 0.66 6.48 -7.44
N GLU A 48 1.16 7.67 -7.18
CA GLU A 48 0.65 8.51 -6.10
C GLU A 48 -0.52 9.32 -6.61
N LYS A 49 -1.66 9.23 -5.92
CA LYS A 49 -2.86 9.95 -6.32
C LYS A 49 -3.33 10.87 -5.21
N LYS A 50 -3.86 12.00 -5.61
CA LYS A 50 -4.50 12.94 -4.70
C LYS A 50 -5.80 13.39 -5.34
N ASP A 51 -6.91 13.26 -4.60
CA ASP A 51 -8.25 13.62 -5.09
C ASP A 51 -8.57 12.91 -6.40
N GLY A 52 -8.12 11.67 -6.53
CA GLY A 52 -8.43 10.86 -7.70
C GLY A 52 -7.52 11.06 -8.89
N GLU A 53 -6.57 11.98 -8.79
CA GLU A 53 -5.67 12.28 -9.91
C GLU A 53 -4.26 11.84 -9.60
N SER A 54 -3.61 11.25 -10.60
CA SER A 54 -2.23 10.84 -10.50
C SER A 54 -1.34 12.08 -10.46
N VAL A 55 -0.53 12.20 -9.40
CA VAL A 55 0.33 13.37 -9.25
C VAL A 55 1.81 13.01 -9.40
N ARG A 56 2.17 11.75 -9.20
CA ARG A 56 3.58 11.35 -9.29
C ARG A 56 3.70 9.85 -9.36
N LYS A 57 4.75 9.37 -10.03
CA LYS A 57 5.03 7.94 -10.11
C LYS A 57 6.42 7.67 -9.60
N TYR A 58 6.60 6.48 -9.01
CA TYR A 58 7.87 6.06 -8.44
C TYR A 58 8.15 4.62 -8.86
N SER A 59 9.43 4.31 -9.11
CA SER A 59 9.83 2.92 -9.33
C SER A 59 9.73 2.12 -8.05
N SER A 60 10.17 2.72 -6.95
CA SER A 60 10.13 2.09 -5.62
C SER A 60 9.91 3.18 -4.59
N LEU A 61 9.25 2.82 -3.52
CA LEU A 61 8.93 3.79 -2.48
C LEU A 61 8.78 3.08 -1.15
N ILE A 62 9.28 3.71 -0.09
CA ILE A 62 9.08 3.22 1.27
C ILE A 62 8.13 4.17 1.97
N LEU A 63 7.06 3.61 2.52
CA LEU A 63 6.08 4.37 3.29
C LEU A 63 6.23 4.02 4.75
N ARG A 64 6.27 5.05 5.59
CA ARG A 64 6.41 4.84 7.03
C ARG A 64 5.07 4.47 7.65
N GLY A 65 5.12 3.46 8.52
CA GLY A 65 3.90 2.94 9.13
C GLY A 65 3.13 3.98 9.93
N ASP A 66 3.81 4.91 10.57
CA ASP A 66 3.15 5.91 11.40
C ASP A 66 2.32 6.90 10.58
N ASN A 67 2.47 6.92 9.28
CA ASN A 67 1.67 7.77 8.40
C ASN A 67 0.58 7.01 7.66
N VAL A 68 0.52 5.70 7.80
CA VAL A 68 -0.42 4.87 7.07
C VAL A 68 -1.77 4.87 7.77
N VAL A 69 -2.82 5.19 7.03
CA VAL A 69 -4.19 5.12 7.52
C VAL A 69 -4.76 3.74 7.25
N TYR A 70 -4.61 3.23 6.03
CA TYR A 70 -5.00 1.86 5.71
C TYR A 70 -4.22 1.32 4.53
N VAL A 71 -4.20 0.00 4.43
CA VAL A 71 -3.66 -0.73 3.29
C VAL A 71 -4.77 -1.66 2.83
N SER A 72 -5.06 -1.65 1.55
CA SER A 72 -6.12 -2.47 1.01
C SER A 72 -5.66 -3.19 -0.24
N PRO A 73 -5.90 -4.50 -0.34
CA PRO A 73 -5.65 -5.19 -1.60
C PRO A 73 -6.53 -4.61 -2.70
N ARG A 74 -6.00 -4.52 -3.90
CA ARG A 74 -6.79 -4.06 -5.04
C ARG A 74 -7.45 -5.25 -5.70
N PRO A 75 -8.69 -5.08 -6.15
CA PRO A 75 -9.34 -6.15 -6.92
C PRO A 75 -8.58 -6.39 -8.22
N ASP A 76 -8.41 -7.66 -8.56
CA ASP A 76 -7.68 -8.00 -9.77
C ASP A 76 -8.43 -7.63 -11.03
N SER A 77 -9.74 -7.56 -10.93
CA SER A 77 -10.56 -7.27 -12.11
C SER A 77 -10.55 -5.81 -12.49
N GLU A 78 -9.91 -4.99 -11.70
CA GLU A 78 -9.82 -3.56 -12.02
C GLU A 78 -8.67 -3.24 -12.93
#